data_07e64bc4c9f408b7985ddf4f54f90ae9
#
_entry.id   07e64bc4c9f408b7985ddf4f54f90ae9
#
_cell.length_a   1.000
_cell.length_b   1.000
_cell.length_c   1.000
_cell.angle_alpha   90.00
_cell.angle_beta   90.00
_cell.angle_gamma   90.00
#
_symmetry.space_group_name_H-M   'P 1'
#
loop_
_entity.id
_entity.type
_entity.pdbx_description
1 polymer ?
#
loop_
_entity_poly.entity_id
_entity_poly.type
_entity_poly.pdbx_seq_one_letter_code
_entity_poly.pdbx_strand_id
1 'polypeptide(L)'
;MNLLFVLTVTSFALLSANGARILSLFPHQAKSHYVVFEPLLKKLSEKGHQVVSVTHFPQKKPLANFTDVNITNSLPSLVGTKVFMSAARISKWARLKGLLNFGVPTCDPVLNHPALKKILQSKEKFDVFIVELFASDCFLGIAHALDIPIVIGAISSVNLPWSNDILRNPENPSYVPNWFSDRTDQMDLFERSVNFLDFFFNRLAFRYLSDKPSHEVAKIHFGVDLPDFDAIRSRISLILTNAHPAVSTPRPLAAGLKQLGGIHIPSSGPAALPKDLEDFLDSQGKNGVIYFSLGSQIDPSTMPKQALAAFYRAFEQVPQQILWKCSGGKMPTLPKNVKCIEWAPQLSILCPDSAIKWTTKTGEVFIKLGDTVPIVITGIPKRHPNVRLFITHGGMLGSQEAVYCGVPILGIPLFGDQHLNMAYFVKKGLAVKLDYRQLSYEPVSNALNELLVNKSYIDMARKVSAEFRDRLVPPLEEGVYWVEYLIRHGANSLKTAATDLTWYQYLLLDLLAWYCMPKIIPWETIPITRSHHVEVATHRDPTYALVAQPAGAICINQIP
;
A
#
# COMPACT_ATOMS: atom_id res chain seq x y z
N MET A 1 4.86 51.22 20.32
CA MET A 1 4.62 49.82 19.94
C MET A 1 5.82 49.04 20.41
N ASN A 2 5.61 48.27 21.48
CA ASN A 2 6.67 47.83 22.39
C ASN A 2 7.65 46.81 21.75
N LEU A 3 8.96 47.06 21.88
CA LEU A 3 10.05 46.15 21.52
C LEU A 3 9.82 44.72 22.07
N LEU A 4 9.14 44.61 23.21
CA LEU A 4 8.74 43.33 23.82
C LEU A 4 7.73 42.57 22.97
N PHE A 5 6.79 43.24 22.28
CA PHE A 5 5.80 42.61 21.41
C PHE A 5 6.45 42.13 20.10
N VAL A 6 7.40 42.86 19.58
CA VAL A 6 8.19 42.45 18.41
C VAL A 6 9.09 41.25 18.75
N LEU A 7 9.72 41.25 19.93
CA LEU A 7 10.55 40.12 20.41
C LEU A 7 9.72 38.87 20.71
N THR A 8 8.50 39.01 21.25
CA THR A 8 7.60 37.86 21.44
C THR A 8 7.06 37.31 20.14
N VAL A 9 6.69 38.15 19.19
CA VAL A 9 6.23 37.71 17.86
C VAL A 9 7.37 37.07 17.06
N THR A 10 8.59 37.62 17.13
CA THR A 10 9.77 37.00 16.48
C THR A 10 10.20 35.72 17.18
N SER A 11 10.08 35.60 18.49
CA SER A 11 10.34 34.36 19.23
C SER A 11 9.30 33.28 18.91
N PHE A 12 8.02 33.63 18.77
CA PHE A 12 6.98 32.71 18.30
C PHE A 12 7.15 32.30 16.84
N ALA A 13 7.60 33.21 15.98
CA ALA A 13 7.89 32.91 14.56
C ALA A 13 9.14 32.02 14.40
N LEU A 14 10.13 32.15 15.29
CA LEU A 14 11.33 31.31 15.30
C LEU A 14 11.07 29.89 15.88
N LEU A 15 10.06 29.72 16.73
CA LEU A 15 9.63 28.42 17.23
C LEU A 15 8.84 27.60 16.18
N SER A 16 8.36 28.25 15.12
CA SER A 16 7.58 27.60 14.05
C SER A 16 8.43 27.12 12.85
N ALA A 17 9.76 27.31 12.87
CA ALA A 17 10.63 27.11 11.71
C ALA A 17 11.41 25.77 11.70
N ASN A 18 11.32 24.95 12.75
CA ASN A 18 11.98 23.64 12.73
C ASN A 18 11.02 22.57 12.25
N GLY A 19 11.28 22.03 11.02
CA GLY A 19 10.59 20.87 10.51
C GLY A 19 10.74 19.66 11.47
N ALA A 20 9.73 18.80 11.53
CA ALA A 20 9.76 17.58 12.33
C ALA A 20 10.86 16.64 11.87
N ARG A 21 11.40 15.85 12.80
CA ARG A 21 12.36 14.80 12.49
C ARG A 21 11.65 13.47 12.29
N ILE A 22 11.75 12.92 11.08
CA ILE A 22 11.01 11.75 10.63
C ILE A 22 11.98 10.59 10.41
N LEU A 23 11.77 9.48 11.14
CA LEU A 23 12.41 8.21 10.84
C LEU A 23 11.50 7.41 9.91
N SER A 24 12.03 6.84 8.84
CA SER A 24 11.29 5.90 8.02
C SER A 24 12.04 4.56 7.89
N LEU A 25 11.31 3.45 7.87
CA LEU A 25 11.88 2.12 7.73
C LEU A 25 11.08 1.27 6.71
N PHE A 26 11.77 0.87 5.65
CA PHE A 26 11.32 -0.08 4.64
C PHE A 26 12.30 -1.26 4.61
N PRO A 27 12.04 -2.30 5.44
CA PRO A 27 13.02 -3.33 5.75
C PRO A 27 13.14 -4.41 4.68
N HIS A 28 12.19 -4.50 3.76
CA HIS A 28 12.18 -5.57 2.77
C HIS A 28 13.00 -5.21 1.53
N GLN A 29 13.72 -6.21 0.97
CA GLN A 29 14.47 -6.06 -0.27
C GLN A 29 13.54 -6.15 -1.51
N ALA A 30 12.42 -5.42 -1.44
CA ALA A 30 11.41 -5.31 -2.48
C ALA A 30 11.33 -3.85 -2.95
N LYS A 31 11.98 -3.55 -4.09
CA LYS A 31 12.08 -2.17 -4.60
C LYS A 31 10.71 -1.51 -4.77
N SER A 32 9.69 -2.26 -5.21
CA SER A 32 8.32 -1.76 -5.38
C SER A 32 7.66 -1.30 -4.08
N HIS A 33 8.07 -1.83 -2.93
CA HIS A 33 7.55 -1.43 -1.63
C HIS A 33 8.08 -0.05 -1.21
N TYR A 34 9.37 0.20 -1.39
CA TYR A 34 9.98 1.49 -1.07
C TYR A 34 9.58 2.59 -2.07
N VAL A 35 9.65 2.31 -3.38
CA VAL A 35 9.40 3.28 -4.45
C VAL A 35 7.98 3.87 -4.39
N VAL A 36 7.01 3.16 -3.83
CA VAL A 36 5.65 3.70 -3.61
C VAL A 36 5.70 4.93 -2.71
N PHE A 37 6.46 4.88 -1.61
CA PHE A 37 6.47 5.93 -0.59
C PHE A 37 7.72 6.84 -0.66
N GLU A 38 8.69 6.53 -1.49
CA GLU A 38 9.87 7.37 -1.72
C GLU A 38 9.52 8.83 -2.08
N PRO A 39 8.54 9.11 -2.97
CA PRO A 39 8.13 10.47 -3.27
C PRO A 39 7.58 11.23 -2.05
N LEU A 40 6.83 10.54 -1.16
CA LEU A 40 6.35 11.14 0.08
C LEU A 40 7.50 11.59 0.98
N LEU A 41 8.49 10.70 1.18
CA LEU A 41 9.65 11.01 2.02
C LEU A 41 10.46 12.18 1.44
N LYS A 42 10.67 12.20 0.13
CA LYS A 42 11.33 13.32 -0.57
C LYS A 42 10.55 14.62 -0.42
N LYS A 43 9.23 14.56 -0.62
CA LYS A 43 8.39 15.77 -0.52
C LYS A 43 8.38 16.34 0.89
N LEU A 44 8.39 15.49 1.92
CA LEU A 44 8.52 15.92 3.31
C LEU A 44 9.88 16.60 3.55
N SER A 45 10.98 16.07 2.99
CA SER A 45 12.30 16.73 3.12
C SER A 45 12.37 18.07 2.38
N GLU A 46 11.74 18.18 1.20
CA GLU A 46 11.61 19.44 0.45
C GLU A 46 10.84 20.51 1.25
N LYS A 47 9.88 20.09 2.09
CA LYS A 47 9.11 20.97 2.98
C LYS A 47 9.83 21.35 4.27
N GLY A 48 11.08 20.91 4.45
CA GLY A 48 11.93 21.29 5.58
C GLY A 48 11.93 20.29 6.74
N HIS A 49 11.22 19.15 6.65
CA HIS A 49 11.35 18.08 7.63
C HIS A 49 12.68 17.34 7.48
N GLN A 50 13.28 16.92 8.58
CA GLN A 50 14.50 16.11 8.57
C GLN A 50 14.12 14.63 8.44
N VAL A 51 14.33 14.04 7.27
CA VAL A 51 13.99 12.65 6.99
C VAL A 51 15.22 11.76 7.11
N VAL A 52 15.14 10.73 7.94
CA VAL A 52 16.12 9.64 8.05
C VAL A 52 15.46 8.38 7.52
N SER A 53 15.90 7.91 6.35
CA SER A 53 15.28 6.79 5.63
C SER A 53 16.14 5.54 5.67
N VAL A 54 15.67 4.51 6.39
CA VAL A 54 16.30 3.19 6.48
C VAL A 54 15.75 2.32 5.36
N THR A 55 16.61 1.95 4.39
CA THR A 55 16.18 1.25 3.18
C THR A 55 17.32 0.48 2.51
N HIS A 56 16.98 -0.51 1.68
CA HIS A 56 17.91 -1.17 0.75
C HIS A 56 18.19 -0.35 -0.53
N PHE A 57 17.51 0.78 -0.72
CA PHE A 57 17.50 1.54 -1.97
C PHE A 57 17.86 3.02 -1.73
N PRO A 58 19.09 3.33 -1.26
CA PRO A 58 19.49 4.70 -0.97
C PRO A 58 19.46 5.56 -2.23
N GLN A 59 19.34 6.88 -2.04
CA GLN A 59 19.35 7.85 -3.12
C GLN A 59 20.68 7.84 -3.85
N LYS A 60 20.66 7.99 -5.18
CA LYS A 60 21.89 8.07 -6.00
C LYS A 60 22.63 9.40 -5.81
N LYS A 61 21.93 10.45 -5.41
CA LYS A 61 22.47 11.78 -5.14
C LYS A 61 21.95 12.26 -3.79
N PRO A 62 22.78 12.93 -3.00
CA PRO A 62 22.34 13.54 -1.74
C PRO A 62 21.18 14.51 -1.96
N LEU A 63 20.23 14.52 -1.03
CA LEU A 63 19.12 15.45 -0.99
C LEU A 63 19.20 16.28 0.29
N ALA A 64 18.76 17.54 0.23
CA ALA A 64 18.67 18.39 1.41
C ALA A 64 17.67 17.80 2.43
N ASN A 65 18.00 17.87 3.71
CA ASN A 65 17.18 17.37 4.81
C ASN A 65 16.82 15.86 4.72
N PHE A 66 17.57 15.08 3.94
CA PHE A 66 17.32 13.66 3.72
C PHE A 66 18.60 12.87 3.97
N THR A 67 18.55 11.94 4.92
CA THR A 67 19.66 11.06 5.27
C THR A 67 19.31 9.62 4.93
N ASP A 68 20.05 9.02 4.00
CA ASP A 68 19.92 7.59 3.70
C ASP A 68 20.68 6.75 4.72
N VAL A 69 19.99 5.78 5.30
CA VAL A 69 20.55 4.72 6.12
C VAL A 69 20.49 3.43 5.34
N ASN A 70 21.57 3.15 4.67
CA ASN A 70 21.68 2.01 3.76
C ASN A 70 21.81 0.69 4.53
N ILE A 71 20.83 -0.20 4.37
CA ILE A 71 20.80 -1.57 4.90
C ILE A 71 20.96 -2.62 3.80
N THR A 72 21.47 -2.24 2.63
CA THR A 72 21.82 -3.20 1.55
C THR A 72 22.71 -4.30 2.11
N ASN A 73 22.49 -5.55 1.71
CA ASN A 73 23.15 -6.76 2.20
C ASN A 73 22.70 -7.27 3.58
N SER A 74 21.77 -6.63 4.28
CA SER A 74 21.16 -7.27 5.46
C SER A 74 20.32 -8.49 5.10
N LEU A 75 19.75 -8.52 3.89
CA LEU A 75 18.94 -9.63 3.38
C LEU A 75 19.46 -10.14 2.04
N PRO A 76 19.30 -11.45 1.74
CA PRO A 76 19.64 -11.99 0.43
C PRO A 76 18.68 -11.49 -0.65
N SER A 77 19.19 -11.21 -1.85
CA SER A 77 18.36 -10.86 -2.99
C SER A 77 17.57 -12.07 -3.48
N LEU A 78 16.26 -11.90 -3.65
CA LEU A 78 15.37 -12.89 -4.25
C LEU A 78 15.17 -12.66 -5.76
N VAL A 79 15.71 -11.57 -6.30
CA VAL A 79 15.59 -11.23 -7.73
C VAL A 79 16.25 -12.33 -8.58
N GLY A 80 15.53 -12.81 -9.58
CA GLY A 80 16.00 -13.87 -10.48
C GLY A 80 16.02 -15.28 -9.86
N THR A 81 15.51 -15.46 -8.63
CA THR A 81 15.30 -16.79 -8.05
C THR A 81 13.97 -17.39 -8.54
N LYS A 82 13.84 -18.73 -8.42
CA LYS A 82 12.60 -19.43 -8.78
C LYS A 82 11.50 -19.32 -7.71
N VAL A 83 11.74 -18.64 -6.59
CA VAL A 83 10.83 -18.58 -5.44
C VAL A 83 9.44 -18.05 -5.88
N PHE A 84 9.41 -16.93 -6.58
CA PHE A 84 8.15 -16.33 -7.02
C PHE A 84 7.42 -17.16 -8.08
N MET A 85 8.16 -17.79 -8.99
CA MET A 85 7.56 -18.69 -9.99
C MET A 85 7.00 -19.98 -9.35
N SER A 86 7.66 -20.48 -8.30
CA SER A 86 7.15 -21.62 -7.53
C SER A 86 5.90 -21.27 -6.75
N ALA A 87 5.81 -20.04 -6.22
CA ALA A 87 4.64 -19.56 -5.49
C ALA A 87 3.35 -19.59 -6.32
N ALA A 88 3.43 -19.41 -7.63
CA ALA A 88 2.28 -19.48 -8.52
C ALA A 88 1.63 -20.88 -8.60
N ARG A 89 2.35 -21.94 -8.21
CA ARG A 89 1.91 -23.34 -8.33
C ARG A 89 1.33 -23.92 -7.04
N ILE A 90 1.48 -23.22 -5.92
CA ILE A 90 1.01 -23.68 -4.61
C ILE A 90 -0.36 -23.09 -4.24
N SER A 91 -1.03 -23.70 -3.26
CA SER A 91 -2.32 -23.22 -2.79
C SER A 91 -2.23 -21.85 -2.12
N LYS A 92 -3.35 -21.13 -2.02
CA LYS A 92 -3.43 -19.84 -1.30
C LYS A 92 -2.92 -19.92 0.14
N TRP A 93 -3.20 -21.00 0.84
CA TRP A 93 -2.75 -21.25 2.22
C TRP A 93 -1.23 -21.44 2.30
N ALA A 94 -0.65 -22.15 1.35
CA ALA A 94 0.80 -22.31 1.28
C ALA A 94 1.48 -20.97 0.93
N ARG A 95 0.86 -20.12 0.09
CA ARG A 95 1.32 -18.76 -0.18
C ARG A 95 1.27 -17.88 1.06
N LEU A 96 0.16 -17.91 1.82
CA LEU A 96 0.05 -17.20 3.10
C LEU A 96 1.15 -17.64 4.07
N LYS A 97 1.28 -18.96 4.30
CA LYS A 97 2.32 -19.50 5.17
C LYS A 97 3.73 -19.09 4.70
N GLY A 98 3.99 -19.14 3.39
CA GLY A 98 5.26 -18.72 2.80
C GLY A 98 5.56 -17.25 3.05
N LEU A 99 4.56 -16.36 2.91
CA LEU A 99 4.72 -14.93 3.19
C LEU A 99 5.04 -14.68 4.68
N LEU A 100 4.29 -15.29 5.59
CA LEU A 100 4.48 -15.10 7.03
C LEU A 100 5.82 -15.67 7.51
N ASN A 101 6.20 -16.84 6.98
CA ASN A 101 7.51 -17.42 7.25
C ASN A 101 8.68 -16.61 6.64
N PHE A 102 8.43 -15.76 5.65
CA PHE A 102 9.43 -14.84 5.12
C PHE A 102 9.61 -13.60 6.03
N GLY A 103 8.55 -13.14 6.69
CA GLY A 103 8.57 -11.92 7.50
C GLY A 103 9.48 -12.02 8.71
N VAL A 104 9.32 -13.05 9.53
CA VAL A 104 10.09 -13.21 10.80
C VAL A 104 11.61 -13.27 10.60
N PRO A 105 12.15 -14.05 9.66
CA PRO A 105 13.60 -14.10 9.41
C PRO A 105 14.21 -12.79 8.92
N THR A 106 13.41 -11.81 8.50
CA THR A 106 13.92 -10.49 8.12
C THR A 106 14.25 -9.62 9.34
N CYS A 107 13.66 -9.89 10.50
CA CYS A 107 13.79 -9.08 11.71
C CYS A 107 15.22 -8.97 12.20
N ASP A 108 15.84 -10.11 12.52
CA ASP A 108 17.15 -10.15 13.14
C ASP A 108 18.25 -9.54 12.26
N PRO A 109 18.41 -9.92 10.97
CA PRO A 109 19.45 -9.34 10.13
C PRO A 109 19.31 -7.83 9.92
N VAL A 110 18.09 -7.32 9.82
CA VAL A 110 17.84 -5.88 9.65
C VAL A 110 18.11 -5.13 10.95
N LEU A 111 17.58 -5.61 12.09
CA LEU A 111 17.78 -4.97 13.41
C LEU A 111 19.26 -5.04 13.86
N ASN A 112 19.99 -6.06 13.44
CA ASN A 112 21.43 -6.21 13.69
C ASN A 112 22.31 -5.39 12.75
N HIS A 113 21.76 -4.81 11.68
CA HIS A 113 22.57 -4.08 10.72
C HIS A 113 23.28 -2.87 11.37
N PRO A 114 24.62 -2.70 11.20
CA PRO A 114 25.39 -1.67 11.90
C PRO A 114 24.84 -0.25 11.73
N ALA A 115 24.37 0.07 10.51
CA ALA A 115 23.82 1.40 10.22
C ALA A 115 22.52 1.68 11.00
N LEU A 116 21.64 0.68 11.16
CA LEU A 116 20.42 0.82 11.97
C LEU A 116 20.75 0.82 13.46
N LYS A 117 21.67 -0.05 13.93
CA LYS A 117 22.13 -0.04 15.34
C LYS A 117 22.68 1.31 15.75
N LYS A 118 23.42 2.00 14.89
CA LYS A 118 23.93 3.35 15.18
C LYS A 118 22.77 4.32 15.49
N ILE A 119 21.65 4.23 14.76
CA ILE A 119 20.46 5.07 15.04
C ILE A 119 19.83 4.65 16.38
N LEU A 120 19.64 3.36 16.61
CA LEU A 120 19.03 2.86 17.85
C LEU A 120 19.85 3.22 19.10
N GLN A 121 21.16 3.29 18.97
CA GLN A 121 22.09 3.66 20.04
C GLN A 121 22.30 5.19 20.15
N SER A 122 21.94 5.94 19.09
CA SER A 122 22.02 7.39 19.15
C SER A 122 20.95 7.92 20.12
N LYS A 123 21.23 9.01 20.81
CA LYS A 123 20.24 9.69 21.65
C LYS A 123 19.34 10.63 20.84
N GLU A 124 19.29 10.44 19.53
CA GLU A 124 18.53 11.29 18.64
C GLU A 124 17.02 11.10 18.85
N LYS A 125 16.30 12.20 18.93
CA LYS A 125 14.84 12.18 19.06
C LYS A 125 14.19 12.29 17.69
N PHE A 126 13.11 11.54 17.51
CA PHE A 126 12.27 11.58 16.33
C PHE A 126 10.83 11.92 16.73
N ASP A 127 10.16 12.72 15.91
CA ASP A 127 8.77 13.12 16.13
C ASP A 127 7.81 12.12 15.47
N VAL A 128 8.22 11.54 14.35
CA VAL A 128 7.41 10.63 13.53
C VAL A 128 8.21 9.40 13.13
N PHE A 129 7.56 8.24 13.19
CA PHE A 129 8.06 6.99 12.63
C PHE A 129 7.12 6.51 11.53
N ILE A 130 7.61 6.45 10.28
CA ILE A 130 6.89 5.85 9.15
C ILE A 130 7.46 4.46 8.92
N VAL A 131 6.66 3.42 9.13
CA VAL A 131 7.12 2.03 9.06
C VAL A 131 6.27 1.21 8.11
N GLU A 132 6.93 0.38 7.31
CA GLU A 132 6.23 -0.56 6.46
C GLU A 132 5.56 -1.65 7.30
N LEU A 133 4.24 -1.82 7.12
CA LEU A 133 3.46 -2.92 7.67
C LEU A 133 3.28 -3.98 6.59
N PHE A 134 3.85 -5.15 6.80
CA PHE A 134 3.77 -6.23 5.80
C PHE A 134 3.69 -7.61 6.44
N ALA A 135 4.76 -8.38 6.42
CA ALA A 135 4.76 -9.78 6.85
C ALA A 135 5.23 -9.98 8.29
N SER A 136 5.68 -8.93 8.97
CA SER A 136 6.21 -8.97 10.34
C SER A 136 6.13 -7.58 10.97
N ASP A 137 5.87 -7.52 12.27
CA ASP A 137 5.74 -6.30 13.07
C ASP A 137 6.93 -6.05 14.02
N CYS A 138 8.02 -6.84 13.93
CA CYS A 138 9.18 -6.69 14.82
C CYS A 138 9.79 -5.28 14.84
N PHE A 139 9.68 -4.55 13.73
CA PHE A 139 10.22 -3.21 13.59
C PHE A 139 9.42 -2.15 14.36
N LEU A 140 8.21 -2.47 14.79
CA LEU A 140 7.42 -1.58 15.67
C LEU A 140 8.10 -1.36 17.02
N GLY A 141 8.94 -2.30 17.47
CA GLY A 141 9.77 -2.12 18.67
C GLY A 141 10.66 -0.88 18.64
N ILE A 142 11.03 -0.37 17.47
CA ILE A 142 11.78 0.88 17.30
C ILE A 142 10.99 2.08 17.84
N ALA A 143 9.69 2.13 17.59
CA ALA A 143 8.84 3.21 18.10
C ALA A 143 8.81 3.25 19.63
N HIS A 144 8.83 2.07 20.26
CA HIS A 144 8.92 1.95 21.72
C HIS A 144 10.32 2.33 22.22
N ALA A 145 11.37 1.74 21.66
CA ALA A 145 12.75 1.93 22.10
C ALA A 145 13.25 3.39 21.99
N LEU A 146 12.79 4.12 20.97
CA LEU A 146 13.15 5.53 20.75
C LEU A 146 12.09 6.50 21.25
N ASP A 147 11.04 6.01 21.91
CA ASP A 147 9.90 6.80 22.44
C ASP A 147 9.32 7.78 21.40
N ILE A 148 9.08 7.30 20.17
CA ILE A 148 8.58 8.15 19.09
C ILE A 148 7.06 8.32 19.24
N PRO A 149 6.55 9.58 19.35
CA PRO A 149 5.16 9.83 19.70
C PRO A 149 4.16 9.52 18.57
N ILE A 150 4.54 9.72 17.30
CA ILE A 150 3.66 9.54 16.15
C ILE A 150 4.15 8.36 15.33
N VAL A 151 3.31 7.33 15.19
CA VAL A 151 3.60 6.14 14.38
C VAL A 151 2.64 6.05 13.20
N ILE A 152 3.18 5.94 11.99
CA ILE A 152 2.44 5.86 10.72
C ILE A 152 2.81 4.55 10.03
N GLY A 153 1.79 3.74 9.71
CA GLY A 153 1.96 2.54 8.91
C GLY A 153 1.94 2.85 7.41
N ALA A 154 2.80 2.20 6.63
CA ALA A 154 2.83 2.28 5.18
C ALA A 154 2.60 0.88 4.58
N ILE A 155 1.68 0.74 3.62
CA ILE A 155 1.34 -0.52 2.96
C ILE A 155 1.38 -0.32 1.45
N SER A 156 2.26 -1.04 0.77
CA SER A 156 2.50 -0.90 -0.68
C SER A 156 1.40 -1.48 -1.58
N SER A 157 0.37 -2.09 -0.98
CA SER A 157 -0.82 -2.66 -1.63
C SER A 157 -2.11 -2.14 -1.00
N VAL A 158 -3.23 -2.82 -1.23
CA VAL A 158 -4.44 -2.69 -0.41
C VAL A 158 -4.17 -3.22 1.00
N ASN A 159 -5.00 -2.85 1.98
CA ASN A 159 -4.86 -3.30 3.36
C ASN A 159 -4.71 -4.82 3.47
N LEU A 160 -3.75 -5.22 4.29
CA LEU A 160 -3.58 -6.60 4.69
C LEU A 160 -4.66 -7.00 5.72
N PRO A 161 -5.07 -8.28 5.78
CA PRO A 161 -6.11 -8.71 6.71
C PRO A 161 -5.83 -8.34 8.18
N TRP A 162 -4.58 -8.44 8.63
CA TRP A 162 -4.15 -8.10 10.00
C TRP A 162 -3.94 -6.61 10.22
N SER A 163 -3.67 -5.82 9.19
CA SER A 163 -3.51 -4.37 9.34
C SER A 163 -4.83 -3.62 9.54
N ASN A 164 -5.97 -4.21 9.11
CA ASN A 164 -7.28 -3.65 9.37
C ASN A 164 -7.60 -3.58 10.87
N ASP A 165 -7.08 -4.52 11.65
CA ASP A 165 -7.35 -4.60 13.09
C ASP A 165 -6.68 -3.47 13.87
N ILE A 166 -5.60 -2.89 13.34
CA ILE A 166 -4.84 -1.79 13.98
C ILE A 166 -5.72 -0.56 14.21
N LEU A 167 -6.45 -0.13 13.19
CA LEU A 167 -7.35 1.03 13.24
C LEU A 167 -8.82 0.64 13.40
N ARG A 168 -9.10 -0.64 13.67
CA ARG A 168 -10.47 -1.19 13.64
C ARG A 168 -11.21 -0.79 12.37
N ASN A 169 -10.51 -0.89 11.23
CA ASN A 169 -11.10 -0.58 9.93
C ASN A 169 -12.23 -1.55 9.63
N PRO A 170 -13.45 -1.07 9.30
CA PRO A 170 -14.58 -1.93 9.00
C PRO A 170 -14.26 -2.86 7.81
N GLU A 171 -14.34 -4.15 8.04
CA GLU A 171 -14.12 -5.15 6.99
C GLU A 171 -15.22 -6.22 7.08
N ASN A 172 -16.19 -6.13 6.18
CA ASN A 172 -17.28 -7.10 6.13
C ASN A 172 -16.97 -8.19 5.07
N PRO A 173 -16.72 -9.43 5.47
CA PRO A 173 -16.33 -10.51 4.55
C PRO A 173 -17.44 -10.93 3.57
N SER A 174 -18.66 -10.39 3.70
CA SER A 174 -19.74 -10.67 2.76
C SER A 174 -19.54 -10.02 1.39
N TYR A 175 -18.74 -8.91 1.32
CA TYR A 175 -18.48 -8.17 0.07
C TYR A 175 -17.04 -7.64 -0.04
N VAL A 176 -16.24 -7.70 1.02
CA VAL A 176 -14.81 -7.36 0.96
C VAL A 176 -14.02 -8.65 0.73
N PRO A 177 -13.45 -8.85 -0.48
CA PRO A 177 -12.70 -10.06 -0.77
C PRO A 177 -11.38 -10.09 -0.01
N ASN A 178 -10.99 -11.30 0.41
CA ASN A 178 -9.74 -11.51 1.12
C ASN A 178 -8.53 -11.23 0.23
N TRP A 179 -7.45 -10.70 0.81
CA TRP A 179 -6.23 -10.30 0.13
C TRP A 179 -5.56 -11.44 -0.69
N PHE A 180 -5.69 -12.70 -0.24
CA PHE A 180 -5.14 -13.88 -0.91
C PHE A 180 -6.11 -14.55 -1.88
N SER A 181 -7.29 -13.97 -2.10
CA SER A 181 -8.30 -14.55 -2.99
C SER A 181 -8.19 -13.99 -4.40
N ASP A 182 -8.87 -14.65 -5.32
CA ASP A 182 -9.13 -14.18 -6.69
C ASP A 182 -10.62 -13.84 -6.90
N ARG A 183 -11.35 -13.60 -5.79
CA ARG A 183 -12.76 -13.20 -5.80
C ARG A 183 -12.92 -11.70 -5.94
N THR A 184 -14.13 -11.33 -6.31
CA THR A 184 -14.56 -9.92 -6.31
C THR A 184 -15.53 -9.66 -5.14
N ASP A 185 -16.06 -8.46 -5.04
CA ASP A 185 -17.10 -8.05 -4.08
C ASP A 185 -18.50 -8.65 -4.38
N GLN A 186 -18.66 -9.34 -5.53
CA GLN A 186 -19.86 -10.10 -5.87
C GLN A 186 -19.55 -11.59 -5.68
N MET A 187 -19.95 -12.10 -4.53
CA MET A 187 -19.73 -13.49 -4.12
C MET A 187 -21.06 -14.19 -3.90
N ASP A 188 -21.16 -15.44 -4.38
CA ASP A 188 -22.25 -16.33 -4.03
C ASP A 188 -22.17 -16.80 -2.57
N LEU A 189 -23.12 -17.62 -2.11
CA LEU A 189 -23.15 -18.10 -0.73
C LEU A 189 -21.90 -18.91 -0.36
N PHE A 190 -21.42 -19.77 -1.28
CA PHE A 190 -20.24 -20.60 -1.03
C PHE A 190 -18.98 -19.74 -0.97
N GLU A 191 -18.82 -18.82 -1.91
CA GLU A 191 -17.69 -17.89 -1.96
C GLU A 191 -17.63 -16.98 -0.73
N ARG A 192 -18.79 -16.45 -0.26
CA ARG A 192 -18.88 -15.69 1.00
C ARG A 192 -18.50 -16.53 2.20
N SER A 193 -18.94 -17.78 2.26
CA SER A 193 -18.59 -18.69 3.35
C SER A 193 -17.09 -18.94 3.42
N VAL A 194 -16.45 -19.20 2.26
CA VAL A 194 -15.00 -19.37 2.18
C VAL A 194 -14.27 -18.05 2.51
N ASN A 195 -14.77 -16.91 2.04
CA ASN A 195 -14.18 -15.60 2.34
C ASN A 195 -14.27 -15.26 3.84
N PHE A 196 -15.38 -15.61 4.49
CA PHE A 196 -15.56 -15.50 5.94
C PHE A 196 -14.53 -16.36 6.71
N LEU A 197 -14.32 -17.61 6.30
CA LEU A 197 -13.29 -18.46 6.91
C LEU A 197 -11.88 -17.88 6.69
N ASP A 198 -11.58 -17.39 5.46
CA ASP A 198 -10.32 -16.74 5.14
C ASP A 198 -10.07 -15.51 6.03
N PHE A 199 -11.11 -14.75 6.34
CA PHE A 199 -11.06 -13.59 7.23
C PHE A 199 -10.51 -13.94 8.63
N PHE A 200 -10.96 -15.03 9.23
CA PHE A 200 -10.48 -15.47 10.53
C PHE A 200 -9.13 -16.19 10.45
N PHE A 201 -8.98 -17.12 9.52
CA PHE A 201 -7.76 -17.91 9.42
C PHE A 201 -6.52 -17.09 9.08
N ASN A 202 -6.64 -16.04 8.29
CA ASN A 202 -5.49 -15.20 7.98
C ASN A 202 -4.99 -14.44 9.22
N ARG A 203 -5.89 -13.96 10.07
CA ARG A 203 -5.55 -13.30 11.33
C ARG A 203 -4.91 -14.26 12.31
N LEU A 204 -5.49 -15.45 12.43
CA LEU A 204 -4.96 -16.50 13.28
C LEU A 204 -3.58 -16.96 12.81
N ALA A 205 -3.41 -17.17 11.50
CA ALA A 205 -2.12 -17.51 10.91
C ALA A 205 -1.08 -16.41 11.16
N PHE A 206 -1.44 -15.14 10.96
CA PHE A 206 -0.54 -14.02 11.27
C PHE A 206 -0.13 -14.02 12.75
N ARG A 207 -1.09 -14.15 13.68
CA ARG A 207 -0.82 -14.14 15.12
C ARG A 207 0.19 -15.22 15.53
N TYR A 208 0.06 -16.43 15.00
CA TYR A 208 0.90 -17.56 15.41
C TYR A 208 2.16 -17.78 14.56
N LEU A 209 2.13 -17.44 13.28
CA LEU A 209 3.27 -17.69 12.37
C LEU A 209 4.17 -16.47 12.17
N SER A 210 3.68 -15.26 12.49
CA SER A 210 4.45 -14.03 12.35
C SER A 210 4.50 -13.21 13.64
N ASP A 211 3.36 -12.77 14.16
CA ASP A 211 3.28 -11.81 15.26
C ASP A 211 4.02 -12.29 16.53
N LYS A 212 3.63 -13.43 17.09
CA LYS A 212 4.31 -13.99 18.27
C LYS A 212 5.80 -14.28 18.02
N PRO A 213 6.19 -14.99 16.94
CA PRO A 213 7.61 -15.22 16.68
C PRO A 213 8.41 -13.95 16.46
N SER A 214 7.87 -12.94 15.77
CA SER A 214 8.57 -11.69 15.56
C SER A 214 8.70 -10.85 16.83
N HIS A 215 7.74 -10.96 17.78
CA HIS A 215 7.84 -10.34 19.09
C HIS A 215 8.98 -10.95 19.92
N GLU A 216 9.15 -12.29 19.90
CA GLU A 216 10.28 -12.92 20.58
C GLU A 216 11.63 -12.47 19.99
N VAL A 217 11.72 -12.34 18.66
CA VAL A 217 12.93 -11.77 18.03
C VAL A 217 13.12 -10.31 18.46
N ALA A 218 12.07 -9.51 18.48
CA ALA A 218 12.16 -8.10 18.88
C ALA A 218 12.64 -7.92 20.32
N LYS A 219 12.23 -8.79 21.26
CA LYS A 219 12.72 -8.78 22.64
C LYS A 219 14.23 -8.92 22.76
N ILE A 220 14.86 -9.66 21.86
CA ILE A 220 16.33 -9.81 21.83
C ILE A 220 17.01 -8.45 21.60
N HIS A 221 16.38 -7.58 20.79
CA HIS A 221 16.93 -6.28 20.41
C HIS A 221 16.51 -5.12 21.31
N PHE A 222 15.30 -5.18 21.86
CA PHE A 222 14.69 -4.07 22.60
C PHE A 222 14.49 -4.34 24.09
N GLY A 223 14.80 -5.56 24.55
CA GLY A 223 14.68 -5.97 25.95
C GLY A 223 13.44 -6.82 26.23
N VAL A 224 13.51 -7.57 27.33
CA VAL A 224 12.44 -8.50 27.76
C VAL A 224 11.15 -7.79 28.15
N ASP A 225 11.24 -6.52 28.55
CA ASP A 225 10.11 -5.68 28.94
C ASP A 225 9.39 -5.02 27.74
N LEU A 226 9.75 -5.40 26.50
CA LEU A 226 9.06 -4.91 25.31
C LEU A 226 7.56 -5.23 25.40
N PRO A 227 6.67 -4.23 25.36
CA PRO A 227 5.23 -4.45 25.39
C PRO A 227 4.77 -5.35 24.23
N ASP A 228 3.65 -6.05 24.42
CA ASP A 228 3.00 -6.78 23.33
C ASP A 228 2.78 -5.87 22.12
N PHE A 229 2.91 -6.45 20.92
CA PHE A 229 2.70 -5.68 19.69
C PHE A 229 1.30 -5.08 19.57
N ASP A 230 0.29 -5.64 20.22
CA ASP A 230 -1.03 -5.02 20.26
C ASP A 230 -0.98 -3.66 20.95
N ALA A 231 -0.22 -3.53 22.05
CA ALA A 231 -0.02 -2.26 22.73
C ALA A 231 0.83 -1.27 21.89
N ILE A 232 1.83 -1.76 21.16
CA ILE A 232 2.62 -0.89 20.28
C ILE A 232 1.81 -0.48 19.03
N ARG A 233 1.05 -1.41 18.43
CA ARG A 233 0.15 -1.14 17.30
C ARG A 233 -0.93 -0.11 17.63
N SER A 234 -1.42 -0.08 18.87
CA SER A 234 -2.39 0.94 19.31
C SER A 234 -1.86 2.37 19.22
N ARG A 235 -0.53 2.57 19.12
CA ARG A 235 0.11 3.88 18.88
C ARG A 235 0.02 4.33 17.43
N ILE A 236 -0.25 3.42 16.48
CA ILE A 236 -0.41 3.75 15.06
C ILE A 236 -1.68 4.57 14.88
N SER A 237 -1.54 5.78 14.35
CA SER A 237 -2.62 6.75 14.19
C SER A 237 -3.09 6.90 12.76
N LEU A 238 -2.23 6.51 11.82
CA LEU A 238 -2.46 6.66 10.39
C LEU A 238 -1.85 5.46 9.66
N ILE A 239 -2.60 4.92 8.72
CA ILE A 239 -2.11 3.92 7.77
C ILE A 239 -2.30 4.47 6.36
N LEU A 240 -1.20 4.54 5.61
CA LEU A 240 -1.15 4.96 4.22
C LEU A 240 -1.09 3.71 3.32
N THR A 241 -2.03 3.56 2.40
CA THR A 241 -2.10 2.39 1.51
C THR A 241 -2.00 2.78 0.05
N ASN A 242 -1.39 1.93 -0.75
CA ASN A 242 -1.33 2.10 -2.19
C ASN A 242 -2.60 1.55 -2.87
N ALA A 243 -3.75 2.06 -2.47
CA ALA A 243 -5.07 1.66 -2.94
C ALA A 243 -5.87 2.86 -3.47
N HIS A 244 -6.89 2.58 -4.29
CA HIS A 244 -7.87 3.56 -4.75
C HIS A 244 -9.13 2.82 -5.24
N PRO A 245 -10.36 3.38 -5.10
CA PRO A 245 -11.59 2.71 -5.53
C PRO A 245 -11.65 2.34 -7.01
N ALA A 246 -10.93 3.05 -7.89
CA ALA A 246 -10.85 2.70 -9.30
C ALA A 246 -9.97 1.47 -9.60
N VAL A 247 -9.07 1.07 -8.69
CA VAL A 247 -8.13 -0.03 -8.87
C VAL A 247 -8.25 -1.14 -7.82
N SER A 248 -9.18 -1.01 -6.89
CA SER A 248 -9.47 -2.00 -5.85
C SER A 248 -10.93 -1.91 -5.42
N THR A 249 -11.45 -2.97 -4.81
CA THR A 249 -12.85 -3.01 -4.32
C THR A 249 -13.12 -1.85 -3.37
N PRO A 250 -14.12 -1.00 -3.65
CA PRO A 250 -14.59 0.05 -2.74
C PRO A 250 -15.04 -0.55 -1.41
N ARG A 251 -14.65 0.09 -0.30
CA ARG A 251 -14.96 -0.38 1.06
C ARG A 251 -15.01 0.79 2.04
N PRO A 252 -15.70 0.64 3.19
CA PRO A 252 -15.62 1.61 4.27
C PRO A 252 -14.19 1.75 4.78
N LEU A 253 -13.81 2.96 5.19
CA LEU A 253 -12.47 3.27 5.70
C LEU A 253 -12.58 3.96 7.06
N ALA A 254 -11.75 3.54 8.02
CA ALA A 254 -11.55 4.26 9.25
C ALA A 254 -10.90 5.63 8.99
N ALA A 255 -11.14 6.62 9.85
CA ALA A 255 -10.61 7.97 9.69
C ALA A 255 -9.08 8.01 9.52
N GLY A 256 -8.35 7.14 10.22
CA GLY A 256 -6.89 7.04 10.14
C GLY A 256 -6.37 6.20 8.96
N LEU A 257 -7.23 5.68 8.07
CA LEU A 257 -6.79 4.93 6.90
C LEU A 257 -6.97 5.74 5.64
N LYS A 258 -5.86 5.98 4.91
CA LYS A 258 -5.85 6.80 3.68
C LYS A 258 -5.37 5.99 2.48
N GLN A 259 -6.10 6.12 1.38
CA GLN A 259 -5.82 5.45 0.13
C GLN A 259 -5.09 6.40 -0.84
N LEU A 260 -3.78 6.23 -0.96
CA LEU A 260 -2.88 7.06 -1.75
C LEU A 260 -2.45 6.39 -3.07
N GLY A 261 -3.28 5.52 -3.64
CA GLY A 261 -2.94 4.81 -4.87
C GLY A 261 -2.47 5.77 -5.97
N GLY A 262 -1.32 5.46 -6.60
CA GLY A 262 -0.66 6.34 -7.56
C GLY A 262 0.25 7.41 -6.96
N ILE A 263 0.53 7.37 -5.66
CA ILE A 263 1.43 8.33 -4.98
C ILE A 263 2.84 8.37 -5.62
N HIS A 264 3.29 7.27 -6.22
CA HIS A 264 4.55 7.16 -6.93
C HIS A 264 4.54 7.80 -8.32
N ILE A 265 3.37 8.17 -8.84
CA ILE A 265 3.22 8.80 -10.16
C ILE A 265 3.43 10.31 -10.00
N PRO A 266 4.45 10.91 -10.64
CA PRO A 266 4.73 12.34 -10.50
C PRO A 266 3.55 13.21 -10.95
N SER A 267 3.26 14.28 -10.20
CA SER A 267 2.22 15.25 -10.57
C SER A 267 2.55 16.01 -11.88
N SER A 268 3.84 16.10 -12.20
CA SER A 268 4.33 16.66 -13.48
C SER A 268 4.09 15.74 -14.68
N GLY A 269 3.63 14.51 -14.45
CA GLY A 269 3.57 13.46 -15.46
C GLY A 269 4.85 12.64 -15.56
N PRO A 270 4.91 11.65 -16.48
CA PRO A 270 6.09 10.81 -16.70
C PRO A 270 7.28 11.63 -17.22
N ALA A 271 8.48 11.13 -16.95
CA ALA A 271 9.71 11.70 -17.52
C ALA A 271 9.78 11.43 -19.04
N ALA A 272 10.55 12.25 -19.77
CA ALA A 272 10.83 12.00 -21.17
C ALA A 272 11.49 10.61 -21.36
N LEU A 273 11.13 9.94 -22.45
CA LEU A 273 11.77 8.68 -22.83
C LEU A 273 13.21 8.91 -23.31
N PRO A 274 14.10 7.94 -23.09
CA PRO A 274 15.33 7.85 -23.84
C PRO A 274 15.04 7.82 -25.35
N LYS A 275 15.83 8.54 -26.13
CA LYS A 275 15.59 8.75 -27.57
C LYS A 275 15.45 7.45 -28.37
N ASP A 276 16.27 6.45 -28.04
CA ASP A 276 16.25 5.13 -28.69
C ASP A 276 14.95 4.35 -28.43
N LEU A 277 14.33 4.54 -27.25
CA LEU A 277 13.04 3.94 -26.91
C LEU A 277 11.88 4.74 -27.53
N GLU A 278 11.97 6.06 -27.56
CA GLU A 278 10.99 6.92 -28.23
C GLU A 278 10.94 6.60 -29.71
N ASP A 279 12.09 6.58 -30.41
CA ASP A 279 12.20 6.24 -31.83
C ASP A 279 11.69 4.80 -32.11
N PHE A 280 11.97 3.84 -31.20
CA PHE A 280 11.43 2.50 -31.32
C PHE A 280 9.90 2.48 -31.24
N LEU A 281 9.30 3.17 -30.28
CA LEU A 281 7.85 3.23 -30.15
C LEU A 281 7.19 3.95 -31.32
N ASP A 282 7.76 5.04 -31.80
CA ASP A 282 7.24 5.85 -32.91
C ASP A 282 7.32 5.11 -34.25
N SER A 283 8.37 4.32 -34.47
CA SER A 283 8.56 3.57 -35.72
C SER A 283 7.51 2.47 -35.94
N GLN A 284 6.73 2.06 -34.91
CA GLN A 284 5.80 0.96 -35.02
C GLN A 284 4.43 1.32 -35.65
N GLY A 285 4.17 2.57 -35.91
CA GLY A 285 3.00 3.04 -36.63
C GLY A 285 1.66 2.47 -36.14
N LYS A 286 0.81 2.03 -37.06
CA LYS A 286 -0.55 1.53 -36.73
C LYS A 286 -0.57 0.21 -35.97
N ASN A 287 0.41 -0.66 -36.11
CA ASN A 287 0.47 -1.94 -35.42
C ASN A 287 0.70 -1.74 -33.92
N GLY A 288 1.60 -0.83 -33.55
CA GLY A 288 1.89 -0.50 -32.18
C GLY A 288 2.77 -1.54 -31.47
N VAL A 289 2.86 -1.38 -30.16
CA VAL A 289 3.75 -2.14 -29.26
C VAL A 289 2.96 -2.78 -28.15
N ILE A 290 3.33 -4.00 -27.78
CA ILE A 290 2.95 -4.67 -26.54
C ILE A 290 4.13 -4.52 -25.57
N TYR A 291 3.90 -3.90 -24.41
CA TYR A 291 4.91 -3.86 -23.36
C TYR A 291 4.74 -5.05 -22.44
N PHE A 292 5.83 -5.78 -22.15
CA PHE A 292 5.82 -6.94 -21.26
C PHE A 292 6.81 -6.76 -20.11
N SER A 293 6.32 -6.79 -18.87
CA SER A 293 7.14 -6.71 -17.67
C SER A 293 6.51 -7.47 -16.50
N LEU A 294 7.23 -8.41 -15.93
CA LEU A 294 6.85 -9.13 -14.70
C LEU A 294 7.34 -8.42 -13.43
N GLY A 295 7.57 -7.09 -13.49
CA GLY A 295 8.00 -6.28 -12.35
C GLY A 295 9.49 -6.34 -12.06
N SER A 296 9.89 -6.03 -10.82
CA SER A 296 11.30 -5.90 -10.43
C SER A 296 11.89 -7.18 -9.81
N GLN A 297 11.05 -8.11 -9.35
CA GLN A 297 11.49 -9.31 -8.63
C GLN A 297 11.65 -10.53 -9.53
N ILE A 298 10.96 -10.56 -10.68
CA ILE A 298 10.87 -11.73 -11.53
C ILE A 298 11.76 -11.52 -12.76
N ASP A 299 12.73 -12.42 -12.95
CA ASP A 299 13.47 -12.53 -14.20
C ASP A 299 12.73 -13.53 -15.12
N PRO A 300 12.26 -13.11 -16.31
CA PRO A 300 11.58 -13.99 -17.26
C PRO A 300 12.39 -15.22 -17.66
N SER A 301 13.72 -15.19 -17.60
CA SER A 301 14.58 -16.36 -17.88
C SER A 301 14.33 -17.52 -16.91
N THR A 302 13.73 -17.26 -15.74
CA THR A 302 13.36 -18.29 -14.76
C THR A 302 12.05 -19.00 -15.07
N MET A 303 11.32 -18.55 -16.09
CA MET A 303 10.08 -19.19 -16.56
C MET A 303 10.36 -20.60 -17.11
N PRO A 304 9.41 -21.55 -16.94
CA PRO A 304 9.52 -22.85 -17.60
C PRO A 304 9.63 -22.71 -19.11
N LYS A 305 10.47 -23.57 -19.73
CA LYS A 305 10.69 -23.55 -21.19
C LYS A 305 9.39 -23.61 -21.99
N GLN A 306 8.41 -24.40 -21.52
CA GLN A 306 7.08 -24.51 -22.17
C GLN A 306 6.31 -23.20 -22.15
N ALA A 307 6.35 -22.45 -21.02
CA ALA A 307 5.69 -21.15 -20.90
C ALA A 307 6.37 -20.11 -21.82
N LEU A 308 7.70 -20.07 -21.86
CA LEU A 308 8.44 -19.21 -22.78
C LEU A 308 8.12 -19.53 -24.24
N ALA A 309 8.12 -20.82 -24.62
CA ALA A 309 7.77 -21.24 -25.97
C ALA A 309 6.32 -20.86 -26.36
N ALA A 310 5.38 -20.94 -25.43
CA ALA A 310 3.99 -20.50 -25.64
C ALA A 310 3.92 -19.00 -25.98
N PHE A 311 4.64 -18.15 -25.24
CA PHE A 311 4.72 -16.72 -25.53
C PHE A 311 5.41 -16.44 -26.86
N TYR A 312 6.55 -17.08 -27.12
CA TYR A 312 7.29 -16.87 -28.37
C TYR A 312 6.42 -17.18 -29.59
N ARG A 313 5.79 -18.36 -29.58
CA ARG A 313 4.89 -18.76 -30.67
C ARG A 313 3.69 -17.81 -30.82
N ALA A 314 3.11 -17.32 -29.72
CA ALA A 314 2.01 -16.38 -29.77
C ALA A 314 2.45 -14.99 -30.25
N PHE A 315 3.65 -14.53 -29.89
CA PHE A 315 4.20 -13.25 -30.35
C PHE A 315 4.50 -13.26 -31.85
N GLU A 316 4.96 -14.37 -32.40
CA GLU A 316 5.19 -14.51 -33.85
C GLU A 316 3.91 -14.36 -34.71
N GLN A 317 2.73 -14.55 -34.09
CA GLN A 317 1.43 -14.48 -34.81
C GLN A 317 0.79 -13.08 -34.75
N VAL A 318 1.36 -12.13 -33.97
CA VAL A 318 0.81 -10.79 -33.90
C VAL A 318 1.68 -9.78 -34.65
N PRO A 319 1.07 -8.78 -35.35
CA PRO A 319 1.84 -7.79 -36.10
C PRO A 319 2.52 -6.73 -35.24
N GLN A 320 2.25 -6.72 -33.92
CA GLN A 320 2.84 -5.80 -32.97
C GLN A 320 4.29 -6.17 -32.66
N GLN A 321 5.11 -5.16 -32.36
CA GLN A 321 6.40 -5.37 -31.70
C GLN A 321 6.20 -5.59 -30.21
N ILE A 322 7.01 -6.43 -29.61
CA ILE A 322 7.00 -6.73 -28.19
C ILE A 322 8.22 -6.08 -27.55
N LEU A 323 8.00 -5.11 -26.66
CA LEU A 323 9.06 -4.57 -25.83
C LEU A 323 9.04 -5.32 -24.49
N TRP A 324 9.99 -6.23 -24.30
CA TRP A 324 10.03 -7.10 -23.14
C TRP A 324 11.14 -6.69 -22.16
N LYS A 325 10.78 -6.42 -20.91
CA LYS A 325 11.75 -6.26 -19.84
C LYS A 325 12.33 -7.61 -19.44
N CYS A 326 13.54 -7.90 -19.85
CA CYS A 326 14.22 -9.20 -19.63
C CYS A 326 15.75 -9.05 -19.60
N SER A 327 16.43 -10.02 -19.00
CA SER A 327 17.89 -10.11 -19.00
C SER A 327 18.36 -10.79 -20.31
N GLY A 328 18.70 -9.99 -21.34
CA GLY A 328 18.92 -10.47 -22.70
C GLY A 328 19.90 -11.62 -22.83
N GLY A 329 21.01 -11.61 -22.09
CA GLY A 329 22.01 -12.68 -22.12
C GLY A 329 21.58 -14.02 -21.50
N LYS A 330 20.41 -14.07 -20.83
CA LYS A 330 19.86 -15.27 -20.18
C LYS A 330 18.64 -15.84 -20.91
N MET A 331 18.11 -15.11 -21.88
CA MET A 331 16.94 -15.53 -22.64
C MET A 331 17.33 -16.44 -23.81
N PRO A 332 16.55 -17.49 -24.15
CA PRO A 332 16.68 -18.19 -25.41
C PRO A 332 16.55 -17.24 -26.61
N THR A 333 16.88 -17.71 -27.81
CA THR A 333 16.72 -16.92 -29.05
C THR A 333 15.31 -16.34 -29.12
N LEU A 334 15.24 -15.01 -29.18
CA LEU A 334 13.97 -14.27 -29.21
C LEU A 334 13.34 -14.26 -30.63
N PRO A 335 12.02 -14.23 -30.74
CA PRO A 335 11.32 -13.95 -32.00
C PRO A 335 11.74 -12.59 -32.59
N LYS A 336 11.67 -12.46 -33.93
CA LYS A 336 12.10 -11.26 -34.66
C LYS A 336 11.39 -9.98 -34.23
N ASN A 337 10.14 -10.10 -33.76
CA ASN A 337 9.33 -8.96 -33.29
C ASN A 337 9.46 -8.71 -31.79
N VAL A 338 10.44 -9.32 -31.11
CA VAL A 338 10.66 -9.14 -29.65
C VAL A 338 11.99 -8.41 -29.41
N LYS A 339 11.90 -7.23 -28.77
CA LYS A 339 13.05 -6.46 -28.27
C LYS A 339 13.14 -6.63 -26.75
N CYS A 340 14.25 -7.19 -26.27
CA CYS A 340 14.56 -7.31 -24.84
C CYS A 340 15.29 -6.06 -24.34
N ILE A 341 14.88 -5.55 -23.17
CA ILE A 341 15.55 -4.47 -22.47
C ILE A 341 15.71 -4.82 -20.99
N GLU A 342 16.87 -4.56 -20.42
CA GLU A 342 17.15 -4.90 -19.01
C GLU A 342 16.43 -3.98 -18.03
N TRP A 343 16.37 -2.71 -18.36
CA TRP A 343 15.70 -1.69 -17.57
C TRP A 343 14.78 -0.84 -18.46
N ALA A 344 13.55 -0.63 -17.99
CA ALA A 344 12.53 0.13 -18.70
C ALA A 344 11.97 1.25 -17.81
N PRO A 345 11.92 2.50 -18.28
CA PRO A 345 11.15 3.56 -17.64
C PRO A 345 9.66 3.33 -17.88
N GLN A 346 9.07 2.37 -17.12
CA GLN A 346 7.75 1.78 -17.37
C GLN A 346 6.63 2.81 -17.52
N LEU A 347 6.56 3.78 -16.59
CA LEU A 347 5.55 4.83 -16.65
C LEU A 347 5.68 5.64 -17.95
N SER A 348 6.91 6.00 -18.35
CA SER A 348 7.15 6.75 -19.58
C SER A 348 6.86 5.94 -20.85
N ILE A 349 7.06 4.62 -20.82
CA ILE A 349 6.67 3.72 -21.93
C ILE A 349 5.15 3.65 -22.06
N LEU A 350 4.45 3.47 -20.95
CA LEU A 350 2.99 3.39 -20.93
C LEU A 350 2.33 4.74 -21.28
N CYS A 351 2.92 5.84 -20.83
CA CYS A 351 2.45 7.22 -21.02
C CYS A 351 3.60 8.15 -21.40
N PRO A 352 4.12 8.15 -22.60
CA PRO A 352 5.24 9.02 -22.97
C PRO A 352 4.85 10.49 -23.15
N ASP A 353 3.59 10.82 -23.11
CA ASP A 353 3.16 12.22 -23.19
C ASP A 353 3.25 12.89 -21.80
N SER A 354 4.19 13.83 -21.68
CA SER A 354 4.39 14.66 -20.49
C SER A 354 3.18 15.55 -20.12
N ALA A 355 2.16 15.60 -20.97
CA ALA A 355 0.93 16.35 -20.73
C ALA A 355 -0.09 15.60 -19.82
N ILE A 356 0.18 14.34 -19.45
CA ILE A 356 -0.72 13.60 -18.55
C ILE A 356 -0.48 14.05 -17.10
N LYS A 357 -1.48 14.70 -16.51
CA LYS A 357 -1.46 15.21 -15.13
C LYS A 357 -2.68 14.72 -14.35
N TRP A 358 -2.60 14.79 -13.03
CA TRP A 358 -3.76 14.59 -12.18
C TRP A 358 -4.80 15.68 -12.46
N THR A 359 -6.06 15.30 -12.65
CA THR A 359 -7.16 16.25 -12.84
C THR A 359 -7.77 16.61 -11.49
N THR A 360 -8.05 17.88 -11.28
CA THR A 360 -8.81 18.37 -10.12
C THR A 360 -10.31 18.31 -10.40
N LYS A 361 -11.14 18.60 -9.37
CA LYS A 361 -12.61 18.55 -9.40
C LYS A 361 -13.27 19.30 -10.57
N THR A 362 -12.58 20.27 -11.17
CA THR A 362 -13.05 21.07 -12.32
C THR A 362 -12.66 20.49 -13.67
N GLY A 363 -11.92 19.37 -13.72
CA GLY A 363 -11.36 18.85 -14.97
C GLY A 363 -10.24 19.72 -15.57
N GLU A 364 -9.82 20.73 -14.83
CA GLU A 364 -8.82 21.69 -15.24
C GLU A 364 -7.42 21.26 -14.81
N VAL A 365 -6.47 21.33 -15.73
CA VAL A 365 -5.06 21.06 -15.46
C VAL A 365 -4.38 22.40 -15.18
N PHE A 366 -3.94 22.60 -13.95
CA PHE A 366 -3.17 23.79 -13.60
C PHE A 366 -1.68 23.60 -13.93
N ILE A 367 -1.18 24.33 -14.90
CA ILE A 367 0.27 24.49 -15.12
C ILE A 367 0.69 25.79 -14.44
N LYS A 368 1.47 25.69 -13.38
CA LYS A 368 2.08 26.86 -12.75
C LYS A 368 3.31 27.26 -13.57
N LEU A 369 3.17 28.26 -14.41
CA LEU A 369 4.25 28.96 -15.10
C LEU A 369 4.49 30.27 -14.35
N GLY A 370 5.38 30.25 -13.34
CA GLY A 370 5.67 31.44 -12.53
C GLY A 370 4.49 31.88 -11.64
N ASP A 371 4.54 33.06 -11.07
CA ASP A 371 3.53 33.61 -10.14
C ASP A 371 2.29 34.22 -10.82
N THR A 372 2.05 33.98 -12.09
CA THR A 372 0.95 34.57 -12.84
C THR A 372 0.03 33.54 -13.48
N VAL A 373 -1.27 33.72 -13.20
CA VAL A 373 -2.49 33.11 -13.78
C VAL A 373 -2.44 31.63 -14.22
N PRO A 374 -3.32 30.78 -13.69
CA PRO A 374 -3.45 29.38 -14.13
C PRO A 374 -3.99 29.32 -15.57
N ILE A 375 -3.29 28.61 -16.44
CA ILE A 375 -3.78 28.27 -17.79
C ILE A 375 -4.59 26.97 -17.66
N VAL A 376 -5.86 27.04 -18.01
CA VAL A 376 -6.75 25.90 -18.07
C VAL A 376 -6.54 25.17 -19.40
N ILE A 377 -6.04 23.92 -19.35
CA ILE A 377 -5.97 23.07 -20.53
C ILE A 377 -6.97 21.93 -20.36
N THR A 378 -8.04 21.99 -21.14
CA THR A 378 -9.00 20.90 -21.28
C THR A 378 -8.48 19.91 -22.31
N GLY A 379 -8.13 18.69 -21.91
CA GLY A 379 -7.74 17.63 -22.83
C GLY A 379 -7.70 16.27 -22.15
N ILE A 380 -8.29 15.26 -22.77
CA ILE A 380 -8.16 13.86 -22.33
C ILE A 380 -6.72 13.43 -22.59
N PRO A 381 -5.96 12.99 -21.58
CA PRO A 381 -4.60 12.54 -21.77
C PRO A 381 -4.58 11.35 -22.73
N LYS A 382 -3.74 11.45 -23.75
CA LYS A 382 -3.56 10.33 -24.69
C LYS A 382 -2.41 9.47 -24.17
N ARG A 383 -2.66 8.12 -24.06
CA ARG A 383 -1.57 7.14 -23.97
C ARG A 383 -0.61 7.35 -25.12
N HIS A 384 0.60 6.77 -25.07
CA HIS A 384 1.40 6.64 -26.28
C HIS A 384 0.51 5.99 -27.34
N PRO A 385 0.30 6.62 -28.48
CA PRO A 385 -0.63 6.12 -29.49
C PRO A 385 -0.29 4.69 -29.92
N ASN A 386 0.96 4.27 -29.73
CA ASN A 386 1.49 3.00 -30.17
C ASN A 386 1.56 1.91 -29.09
N VAL A 387 1.41 2.21 -27.77
CA VAL A 387 1.32 1.15 -26.75
C VAL A 387 -0.11 0.62 -26.68
N ARG A 388 -0.30 -0.64 -27.10
CA ARG A 388 -1.62 -1.28 -27.23
C ARG A 388 -2.02 -2.08 -26.00
N LEU A 389 -1.06 -2.72 -25.35
CA LEU A 389 -1.29 -3.70 -24.30
C LEU A 389 -0.11 -3.73 -23.34
N PHE A 390 -0.39 -3.93 -22.06
CA PHE A 390 0.60 -4.22 -21.05
C PHE A 390 0.43 -5.66 -20.54
N ILE A 391 1.45 -6.50 -20.74
CA ILE A 391 1.51 -7.85 -20.15
C ILE A 391 2.27 -7.75 -18.83
N THR A 392 1.62 -8.18 -17.74
CA THR A 392 2.18 -8.00 -16.39
C THR A 392 1.80 -9.14 -15.45
N HIS A 393 2.49 -9.24 -14.31
CA HIS A 393 2.11 -10.14 -13.22
C HIS A 393 0.93 -9.61 -12.38
N GLY A 394 0.45 -8.38 -12.61
CA GLY A 394 -0.68 -7.80 -11.87
C GLY A 394 -0.31 -7.19 -10.53
N GLY A 395 0.99 -6.90 -10.27
CA GLY A 395 1.40 -6.16 -9.06
C GLY A 395 0.84 -4.75 -9.05
N MET A 396 0.41 -4.26 -7.87
CA MET A 396 -0.36 -3.02 -7.73
C MET A 396 0.32 -1.80 -8.35
N LEU A 397 1.64 -1.60 -8.14
CA LEU A 397 2.35 -0.43 -8.64
C LEU A 397 2.28 -0.33 -10.18
N GLY A 398 2.73 -1.36 -10.90
CA GLY A 398 2.72 -1.34 -12.37
C GLY A 398 1.30 -1.36 -12.96
N SER A 399 0.35 -2.00 -12.28
CA SER A 399 -1.05 -1.98 -12.71
C SER A 399 -1.68 -0.60 -12.57
N GLN A 400 -1.34 0.16 -11.53
CA GLN A 400 -1.76 1.56 -11.38
C GLN A 400 -1.17 2.46 -12.46
N GLU A 401 0.08 2.22 -12.85
CA GLU A 401 0.68 2.95 -13.99
C GLU A 401 -0.08 2.66 -15.28
N ALA A 402 -0.41 1.38 -15.56
CA ALA A 402 -1.21 1.02 -16.74
C ALA A 402 -2.61 1.65 -16.70
N VAL A 403 -3.28 1.62 -15.55
CA VAL A 403 -4.59 2.26 -15.36
C VAL A 403 -4.47 3.78 -15.55
N TYR A 404 -3.49 4.42 -14.93
CA TYR A 404 -3.25 5.87 -15.08
C TYR A 404 -3.09 6.26 -16.56
N CYS A 405 -2.40 5.43 -17.33
CA CYS A 405 -2.16 5.64 -18.76
C CYS A 405 -3.30 5.14 -19.68
N GLY A 406 -4.34 4.49 -19.15
CA GLY A 406 -5.45 3.95 -19.92
C GLY A 406 -5.04 2.82 -20.87
N VAL A 407 -4.11 1.95 -20.43
CA VAL A 407 -3.60 0.81 -21.20
C VAL A 407 -4.26 -0.48 -20.69
N PRO A 408 -4.87 -1.30 -21.57
CA PRO A 408 -5.41 -2.61 -21.21
C PRO A 408 -4.33 -3.56 -20.67
N ILE A 409 -4.75 -4.52 -19.83
CA ILE A 409 -3.84 -5.39 -19.11
C ILE A 409 -4.06 -6.87 -19.48
N LEU A 410 -2.99 -7.59 -19.82
CA LEU A 410 -2.94 -9.05 -19.79
C LEU A 410 -2.18 -9.48 -18.52
N GLY A 411 -2.91 -10.03 -17.54
CA GLY A 411 -2.34 -10.35 -16.25
C GLY A 411 -2.00 -11.82 -16.07
N ILE A 412 -0.84 -12.09 -15.47
CA ILE A 412 -0.34 -13.43 -15.13
C ILE A 412 -0.01 -13.46 -13.65
N PRO A 413 -1.01 -13.49 -12.74
CA PRO A 413 -0.76 -13.40 -11.31
C PRO A 413 0.01 -14.61 -10.79
N LEU A 414 1.03 -14.37 -9.96
CA LEU A 414 1.95 -15.38 -9.46
C LEU A 414 1.87 -15.50 -7.92
N PHE A 415 1.87 -14.39 -7.21
CA PHE A 415 1.90 -14.35 -5.74
C PHE A 415 1.30 -13.04 -5.19
N GLY A 416 1.21 -12.95 -3.87
CA GLY A 416 0.77 -11.73 -3.17
C GLY A 416 -0.65 -11.30 -3.52
N ASP A 417 -0.83 -10.00 -3.65
CA ASP A 417 -2.09 -9.32 -3.99
C ASP A 417 -2.48 -9.44 -5.49
N GLN A 418 -1.61 -10.01 -6.31
CA GLN A 418 -1.76 -10.01 -7.77
C GLN A 418 -3.04 -10.71 -8.23
N HIS A 419 -3.43 -11.80 -7.56
CA HIS A 419 -4.67 -12.53 -7.85
C HIS A 419 -5.91 -11.67 -7.61
N LEU A 420 -5.94 -10.95 -6.49
CA LEU A 420 -7.01 -10.03 -6.12
C LEU A 420 -7.07 -8.84 -7.10
N ASN A 421 -5.92 -8.24 -7.40
CA ASN A 421 -5.83 -7.11 -8.33
C ASN A 421 -6.36 -7.51 -9.71
N MET A 422 -5.93 -8.66 -10.23
CA MET A 422 -6.37 -9.13 -11.54
C MET A 422 -7.85 -9.50 -11.57
N ALA A 423 -8.40 -10.10 -10.50
CA ALA A 423 -9.83 -10.35 -10.40
C ALA A 423 -10.66 -9.06 -10.51
N TYR A 424 -10.19 -7.99 -9.86
CA TYR A 424 -10.84 -6.69 -9.94
C TYR A 424 -10.75 -6.07 -11.34
N PHE A 425 -9.59 -6.10 -11.99
CA PHE A 425 -9.41 -5.53 -13.34
C PHE A 425 -10.19 -6.30 -14.41
N VAL A 426 -10.28 -7.62 -14.28
CA VAL A 426 -11.13 -8.45 -15.15
C VAL A 426 -12.61 -8.09 -14.95
N LYS A 427 -13.07 -7.98 -13.71
CA LYS A 427 -14.43 -7.54 -13.39
C LYS A 427 -14.75 -6.16 -13.98
N LYS A 428 -13.80 -5.23 -13.93
CA LYS A 428 -13.93 -3.89 -14.52
C LYS A 428 -13.89 -3.91 -16.05
N GLY A 429 -13.53 -5.02 -16.69
CA GLY A 429 -13.50 -5.16 -18.15
C GLY A 429 -12.31 -4.49 -18.85
N LEU A 430 -11.22 -4.22 -18.12
CA LEU A 430 -9.98 -3.64 -18.70
C LEU A 430 -8.84 -4.65 -18.81
N ALA A 431 -9.07 -5.90 -18.40
CA ALA A 431 -8.02 -6.91 -18.34
C ALA A 431 -8.53 -8.32 -18.69
N VAL A 432 -7.59 -9.14 -19.16
CA VAL A 432 -7.73 -10.61 -19.24
C VAL A 432 -6.69 -11.24 -18.29
N LYS A 433 -7.08 -12.31 -17.59
CA LYS A 433 -6.21 -13.05 -16.66
C LYS A 433 -5.84 -14.41 -17.25
N LEU A 434 -4.54 -14.72 -17.30
CA LEU A 434 -4.03 -16.07 -17.60
C LEU A 434 -3.67 -16.79 -16.30
N ASP A 435 -4.00 -18.08 -16.23
CA ASP A 435 -3.49 -18.94 -15.14
C ASP A 435 -2.08 -19.41 -15.50
N TYR A 436 -1.10 -19.02 -14.68
CA TYR A 436 0.30 -19.40 -14.86
C TYR A 436 0.52 -20.93 -14.93
N ARG A 437 -0.34 -21.72 -14.26
CA ARG A 437 -0.26 -23.19 -14.24
C ARG A 437 -0.66 -23.83 -15.57
N GLN A 438 -1.43 -23.12 -16.39
CA GLN A 438 -2.01 -23.58 -17.65
C GLN A 438 -1.47 -22.80 -18.86
N LEU A 439 -0.31 -22.14 -18.71
CA LEU A 439 0.29 -21.39 -19.82
C LEU A 439 0.68 -22.33 -20.97
N SER A 440 -0.06 -22.19 -22.05
CA SER A 440 0.19 -22.85 -23.34
C SER A 440 -0.13 -21.87 -24.49
N TYR A 441 0.18 -22.25 -25.72
CA TYR A 441 0.00 -21.38 -26.88
C TYR A 441 -1.42 -20.85 -27.03
N GLU A 442 -2.42 -21.72 -26.97
CA GLU A 442 -3.82 -21.32 -27.22
C GLU A 442 -4.36 -20.30 -26.22
N PRO A 443 -4.26 -20.46 -24.87
CA PRO A 443 -4.70 -19.44 -23.94
C PRO A 443 -3.98 -18.10 -24.14
N VAL A 444 -2.67 -18.10 -24.41
CA VAL A 444 -1.90 -16.87 -24.63
C VAL A 444 -2.35 -16.20 -25.94
N SER A 445 -2.46 -16.95 -27.04
CA SER A 445 -2.88 -16.43 -28.34
C SER A 445 -4.30 -15.87 -28.30
N ASN A 446 -5.24 -16.59 -27.67
CA ASN A 446 -6.62 -16.14 -27.52
C ASN A 446 -6.72 -14.86 -26.69
N ALA A 447 -5.99 -14.76 -25.58
CA ALA A 447 -5.98 -13.56 -24.73
C ALA A 447 -5.36 -12.35 -25.45
N LEU A 448 -4.31 -12.55 -26.25
CA LEU A 448 -3.72 -11.49 -27.07
C LEU A 448 -4.72 -11.01 -28.13
N ASN A 449 -5.33 -11.94 -28.86
CA ASN A 449 -6.30 -11.60 -29.86
C ASN A 449 -7.52 -10.85 -29.28
N GLU A 450 -8.07 -11.35 -28.17
CA GLU A 450 -9.18 -10.70 -27.46
C GLU A 450 -8.85 -9.23 -27.10
N LEU A 451 -7.71 -9.00 -26.47
CA LEU A 451 -7.32 -7.65 -25.99
C LEU A 451 -6.91 -6.70 -27.14
N LEU A 452 -6.41 -7.22 -28.26
CA LEU A 452 -5.96 -6.41 -29.38
C LEU A 452 -7.10 -6.06 -30.36
N VAL A 453 -8.09 -6.94 -30.51
CA VAL A 453 -9.20 -6.79 -31.47
C VAL A 453 -10.41 -6.14 -30.80
N ASN A 454 -10.78 -6.57 -29.60
CA ASN A 454 -11.95 -6.08 -28.90
C ASN A 454 -11.72 -4.70 -28.28
N LYS A 455 -12.29 -3.68 -28.89
CA LYS A 455 -12.12 -2.29 -28.48
C LYS A 455 -12.69 -1.97 -27.10
N SER A 456 -13.60 -2.80 -26.56
CA SER A 456 -14.21 -2.56 -25.25
C SER A 456 -13.18 -2.47 -24.12
N TYR A 457 -12.08 -3.23 -24.19
CA TYR A 457 -11.00 -3.20 -23.21
C TYR A 457 -10.28 -1.85 -23.16
N ILE A 458 -9.99 -1.26 -24.33
CA ILE A 458 -9.33 0.04 -24.38
C ILE A 458 -10.27 1.17 -23.93
N ASP A 459 -11.55 1.09 -24.29
CA ASP A 459 -12.52 2.10 -23.89
C ASP A 459 -12.75 2.04 -22.37
N MET A 460 -12.80 0.83 -21.80
CA MET A 460 -12.88 0.66 -20.36
C MET A 460 -11.60 1.10 -19.65
N ALA A 461 -10.42 0.78 -20.18
CA ALA A 461 -9.15 1.24 -19.61
C ALA A 461 -9.08 2.77 -19.56
N ARG A 462 -9.56 3.46 -20.59
CA ARG A 462 -9.67 4.94 -20.61
C ARG A 462 -10.66 5.47 -19.57
N LYS A 463 -11.82 4.82 -19.45
CA LYS A 463 -12.84 5.19 -18.46
C LYS A 463 -12.28 5.07 -17.04
N VAL A 464 -11.70 3.91 -16.71
CA VAL A 464 -11.10 3.68 -15.38
C VAL A 464 -9.90 4.60 -15.13
N SER A 465 -9.13 4.94 -16.18
CA SER A 465 -8.07 5.95 -16.09
C SER A 465 -8.61 7.32 -15.69
N ALA A 466 -9.73 7.75 -16.27
CA ALA A 466 -10.38 8.99 -15.89
C ALA A 466 -10.83 8.97 -14.42
N GLU A 467 -11.50 7.86 -13.99
CA GLU A 467 -11.92 7.66 -12.58
C GLU A 467 -10.72 7.66 -11.62
N PHE A 468 -9.59 7.05 -12.00
CA PHE A 468 -8.39 6.98 -11.15
C PHE A 468 -7.70 8.33 -10.96
N ARG A 469 -7.74 9.17 -11.99
CA ARG A 469 -7.09 10.50 -11.99
C ARG A 469 -7.97 11.61 -11.44
N ASP A 470 -9.29 11.39 -11.37
CA ASP A 470 -10.24 12.37 -10.81
C ASP A 470 -10.14 12.38 -9.28
N ARG A 471 -9.48 13.38 -8.73
CA ARG A 471 -9.20 13.52 -7.30
C ARG A 471 -9.34 14.97 -6.84
N LEU A 472 -9.65 15.14 -5.56
CA LEU A 472 -9.69 16.47 -4.93
C LEU A 472 -8.29 17.11 -4.90
N VAL A 473 -7.28 16.29 -4.58
CA VAL A 473 -5.86 16.67 -4.55
C VAL A 473 -5.01 15.50 -5.05
N PRO A 474 -3.81 15.74 -5.61
CA PRO A 474 -2.89 14.67 -5.97
C PRO A 474 -2.54 13.79 -4.75
N PRO A 475 -2.38 12.47 -4.93
CA PRO A 475 -2.15 11.55 -3.80
C PRO A 475 -0.88 11.83 -3.01
N LEU A 476 0.15 12.41 -3.64
CA LEU A 476 1.36 12.84 -2.97
C LEU A 476 1.10 14.00 -2.00
N GLU A 477 0.36 15.00 -2.44
CA GLU A 477 0.00 16.16 -1.61
C GLU A 477 -0.94 15.74 -0.47
N GLU A 478 -1.87 14.81 -0.74
CA GLU A 478 -2.73 14.23 0.29
C GLU A 478 -1.91 13.48 1.35
N GLY A 479 -0.93 12.67 0.93
CA GLY A 479 -0.05 11.95 1.84
C GLY A 479 0.76 12.88 2.74
N VAL A 480 1.34 13.94 2.17
CA VAL A 480 2.06 14.98 2.91
C VAL A 480 1.13 15.68 3.90
N TYR A 481 -0.07 16.08 3.45
CA TYR A 481 -1.06 16.74 4.32
C TYR A 481 -1.38 15.90 5.57
N TRP A 482 -1.60 14.59 5.42
CA TRP A 482 -1.97 13.73 6.55
C TRP A 482 -0.80 13.48 7.51
N VAL A 483 0.44 13.39 7.02
CA VAL A 483 1.63 13.33 7.89
C VAL A 483 1.76 14.62 8.70
N GLU A 484 1.70 15.78 8.04
CA GLU A 484 1.76 17.09 8.69
C GLU A 484 0.55 17.35 9.60
N TYR A 485 -0.63 16.79 9.28
CA TYR A 485 -1.82 16.87 10.14
C TYR A 485 -1.54 16.22 11.51
N LEU A 486 -0.94 15.02 11.55
CA LEU A 486 -0.56 14.39 12.81
C LEU A 486 0.52 15.15 13.56
N ILE A 487 1.49 15.75 12.85
CA ILE A 487 2.51 16.59 13.46
C ILE A 487 1.87 17.79 14.15
N ARG A 488 0.87 18.43 13.54
CA ARG A 488 0.19 19.60 14.10
C ARG A 488 -0.82 19.28 15.22
N HIS A 489 -1.51 18.14 15.12
CA HIS A 489 -2.68 17.84 15.98
C HIS A 489 -2.46 16.65 16.92
N GLY A 490 -1.30 15.97 16.82
CA GLY A 490 -0.92 14.85 17.67
C GLY A 490 -1.49 13.50 17.21
N ALA A 491 -0.93 12.44 17.78
CA ALA A 491 -1.16 11.05 17.40
C ALA A 491 -2.63 10.58 17.54
N ASN A 492 -3.41 11.16 18.45
CA ASN A 492 -4.78 10.69 18.73
C ASN A 492 -5.86 11.32 17.85
N SER A 493 -5.50 12.32 17.04
CA SER A 493 -6.48 13.13 16.29
C SER A 493 -7.30 12.36 15.22
N LEU A 494 -6.84 11.18 14.78
CA LEU A 494 -7.53 10.32 13.82
C LEU A 494 -8.02 8.99 14.40
N LYS A 495 -7.78 8.74 15.70
CA LYS A 495 -8.23 7.50 16.35
C LYS A 495 -9.71 7.55 16.67
N THR A 496 -10.36 6.42 16.53
CA THR A 496 -11.75 6.20 16.93
C THR A 496 -11.79 5.43 18.25
N ALA A 497 -12.85 5.56 19.03
CA ALA A 497 -13.05 4.77 20.26
C ALA A 497 -13.03 3.25 20.00
N ALA A 498 -13.23 2.81 18.77
CA ALA A 498 -13.12 1.40 18.39
C ALA A 498 -11.73 0.81 18.64
N THR A 499 -10.66 1.64 18.61
CA THR A 499 -9.29 1.18 18.90
C THR A 499 -9.06 0.80 20.36
N ASP A 500 -9.90 1.29 21.27
CA ASP A 500 -9.82 1.01 22.71
C ASP A 500 -10.61 -0.26 23.10
N LEU A 501 -11.44 -0.78 22.17
CA LEU A 501 -12.22 -1.99 22.39
C LEU A 501 -11.38 -3.24 22.17
N THR A 502 -11.63 -4.27 22.99
CA THR A 502 -11.14 -5.62 22.71
C THR A 502 -11.82 -6.16 21.44
N TRP A 503 -11.24 -7.19 20.82
CA TRP A 503 -11.78 -7.76 19.59
C TRP A 503 -13.22 -8.30 19.75
N TYR A 504 -13.55 -8.89 20.92
CA TYR A 504 -14.89 -9.40 21.19
C TYR A 504 -15.89 -8.29 21.47
N GLN A 505 -15.48 -7.18 22.09
CA GLN A 505 -16.32 -5.97 22.26
C GLN A 505 -16.59 -5.30 20.91
N TYR A 506 -15.54 -5.16 20.08
CA TYR A 506 -15.71 -4.61 18.73
C TYR A 506 -16.67 -5.42 17.85
N LEU A 507 -16.70 -6.75 18.03
CA LEU A 507 -17.61 -7.65 17.33
C LEU A 507 -18.94 -7.87 18.10
N LEU A 508 -19.18 -7.15 19.20
CA LEU A 508 -20.36 -7.24 20.06
C LEU A 508 -20.64 -8.67 20.58
N LEU A 509 -19.59 -9.50 20.69
CA LEU A 509 -19.73 -10.88 21.17
C LEU A 509 -20.02 -10.93 22.66
N ASP A 510 -19.58 -9.96 23.42
CA ASP A 510 -19.92 -9.75 24.83
C ASP A 510 -21.43 -9.50 24.99
N LEU A 511 -22.02 -8.64 24.15
CA LEU A 511 -23.47 -8.41 24.15
C LEU A 511 -24.23 -9.67 23.69
N LEU A 512 -23.74 -10.35 22.64
CA LEU A 512 -24.35 -11.57 22.17
C LEU A 512 -24.33 -12.64 23.27
N ALA A 513 -23.21 -12.80 23.98
CA ALA A 513 -23.10 -13.71 25.12
C ALA A 513 -24.06 -13.28 26.24
N TRP A 514 -24.16 -11.98 26.55
CA TRP A 514 -25.09 -11.44 27.55
C TRP A 514 -26.56 -11.75 27.24
N TYR A 515 -26.98 -11.57 25.99
CA TYR A 515 -28.39 -11.85 25.60
C TYR A 515 -28.70 -13.33 25.42
N CYS A 516 -27.73 -14.12 24.99
CA CYS A 516 -27.91 -15.56 24.72
C CYS A 516 -27.63 -16.45 25.92
N MET A 517 -26.95 -15.97 26.98
CA MET A 517 -26.82 -16.71 28.21
C MET A 517 -28.20 -16.79 28.88
N PRO A 518 -28.77 -18.00 29.08
CA PRO A 518 -29.95 -18.13 29.92
C PRO A 518 -29.61 -17.53 31.29
N LYS A 519 -30.59 -16.91 31.96
CA LYS A 519 -30.47 -16.22 33.28
C LYS A 519 -30.07 -17.16 34.43
N ILE A 520 -29.01 -17.97 34.27
CA ILE A 520 -28.55 -19.03 35.19
C ILE A 520 -27.45 -18.51 36.13
N ILE A 521 -26.80 -17.39 35.78
CA ILE A 521 -25.80 -16.79 36.66
C ILE A 521 -26.33 -15.42 37.12
N PRO A 522 -26.51 -15.17 38.41
CA PRO A 522 -26.87 -13.87 38.92
C PRO A 522 -25.79 -12.87 38.48
N TRP A 523 -26.17 -11.75 37.86
CA TRP A 523 -25.29 -10.70 37.33
C TRP A 523 -24.30 -10.15 38.38
N GLU A 524 -24.59 -10.37 39.67
CA GLU A 524 -23.77 -9.98 40.83
C GLU A 524 -22.43 -10.75 40.91
N THR A 525 -22.28 -11.85 40.18
CA THR A 525 -21.06 -12.68 40.20
C THR A 525 -20.08 -12.42 39.05
N ILE A 526 -20.40 -11.50 38.15
CA ILE A 526 -19.46 -11.11 37.06
C ILE A 526 -18.58 -9.97 37.58
N PRO A 527 -17.27 -10.20 37.83
CA PRO A 527 -16.39 -9.12 38.23
C PRO A 527 -16.27 -8.14 37.04
N ILE A 528 -16.94 -7.00 37.14
CA ILE A 528 -16.66 -5.87 36.25
C ILE A 528 -15.28 -5.33 36.66
N THR A 529 -14.24 -5.84 36.04
CA THR A 529 -12.90 -5.24 36.16
C THR A 529 -12.97 -3.87 35.50
N ARG A 530 -13.17 -2.84 36.31
CA ARG A 530 -12.88 -1.47 35.94
C ARG A 530 -11.37 -1.40 35.68
N SER A 531 -10.96 -1.57 34.44
CA SER A 531 -9.62 -1.21 34.03
C SER A 531 -9.64 0.27 33.62
N HIS A 532 -8.78 0.98 34.34
CA HIS A 532 -8.20 2.29 34.07
C HIS A 532 -8.75 3.49 34.84
N HIS A 533 -7.94 3.87 35.78
CA HIS A 533 -7.89 5.19 36.35
C HIS A 533 -7.75 6.25 35.26
N VAL A 534 -8.81 7.00 35.04
CA VAL A 534 -8.68 8.35 34.51
C VAL A 534 -8.41 9.23 35.71
N GLU A 535 -7.18 9.68 35.92
CA GLU A 535 -6.90 10.81 36.78
C GLU A 535 -7.55 12.05 36.20
N VAL A 536 -8.75 12.35 36.65
CA VAL A 536 -9.36 13.65 36.43
C VAL A 536 -8.71 14.60 37.38
N ALA A 537 -7.82 15.46 36.86
CA ALA A 537 -7.34 16.63 37.57
C ALA A 537 -8.54 17.51 37.94
N THR A 538 -8.93 17.45 39.21
CA THR A 538 -9.99 18.31 39.76
C THR A 538 -9.46 19.72 39.96
N HIS A 539 -9.72 20.62 39.02
CA HIS A 539 -9.80 22.04 39.30
C HIS A 539 -11.14 22.28 40.01
N ARG A 540 -11.06 22.57 41.30
CA ARG A 540 -12.21 22.97 42.13
C ARG A 540 -12.61 24.40 41.75
N ASP A 541 -13.79 24.54 41.22
CA ASP A 541 -14.56 25.78 41.27
C ASP A 541 -15.87 25.50 42.04
N PRO A 542 -16.20 26.23 43.14
CA PRO A 542 -17.21 25.80 44.09
C PRO A 542 -18.55 26.51 43.91
N THR A 543 -19.24 26.35 42.75
CA THR A 543 -20.54 27.00 42.58
C THR A 543 -21.60 26.22 41.77
N TYR A 544 -21.62 24.90 41.79
CA TYR A 544 -22.86 24.20 41.38
C TYR A 544 -23.01 22.87 42.17
N ALA A 545 -23.95 22.93 43.15
CA ALA A 545 -24.44 21.71 43.80
C ALA A 545 -25.48 21.03 42.88
N LEU A 546 -25.13 19.89 42.29
CA LEU A 546 -26.11 19.03 41.61
C LEU A 546 -26.57 17.96 42.62
N VAL A 547 -27.83 18.04 42.98
CA VAL A 547 -28.57 17.02 43.75
C VAL A 547 -28.76 15.80 42.87
N ALA A 548 -28.11 14.67 43.21
CA ALA A 548 -28.38 13.40 42.57
C ALA A 548 -29.65 12.80 43.14
N GLN A 549 -30.67 12.65 42.33
CA GLN A 549 -31.84 11.78 42.59
C GLN A 549 -31.57 10.37 42.02
N PRO A 550 -31.94 9.30 42.72
CA PRO A 550 -31.79 7.93 42.20
C PRO A 550 -32.76 7.66 41.05
N ALA A 551 -32.21 7.19 39.93
CA ALA A 551 -32.96 6.81 38.76
C ALA A 551 -33.92 5.65 39.05
N GLY A 552 -35.22 5.92 38.98
CA GLY A 552 -36.29 4.93 39.07
C GLY A 552 -36.32 4.03 37.81
N ALA A 553 -36.72 2.80 38.03
CA ALA A 553 -36.95 1.78 37.03
C ALA A 553 -37.92 2.25 35.94
N ILE A 554 -37.54 2.14 34.70
CA ILE A 554 -38.45 2.29 33.55
C ILE A 554 -39.10 0.93 33.28
N CYS A 555 -40.37 0.80 33.67
CA CYS A 555 -41.25 -0.28 33.19
C CYS A 555 -41.63 0.00 31.73
N ILE A 556 -41.25 -0.85 30.82
CA ILE A 556 -41.81 -0.87 29.46
C ILE A 556 -43.07 -1.71 29.50
N ASN A 557 -44.25 -1.03 29.46
CA ASN A 557 -45.52 -1.65 29.23
C ASN A 557 -45.64 -2.10 27.76
N GLN A 558 -46.16 -3.31 27.59
CA GLN A 558 -46.56 -3.89 26.33
C GLN A 558 -47.58 -2.99 25.60
N ILE A 559 -47.39 -2.83 24.32
CA ILE A 559 -48.39 -2.32 23.38
C ILE A 559 -48.88 -3.50 22.53
N PRO A 560 -50.20 -3.63 22.27
CA PRO A 560 -50.86 -4.82 21.72
C PRO A 560 -50.50 -5.13 20.27
#